data_85bf7b96b0249d273fffa57f962181bf
#
_entry.id   85bf7b96b0249d273fffa57f962181bf
#
_cell.length_a   1.000
_cell.length_b   1.000
_cell.length_c   1.000
_cell.angle_alpha   90.00
_cell.angle_beta   90.00
_cell.angle_gamma   90.00
#
_symmetry.space_group_name_H-M   'P 1'
#
loop_
_entity.id
_entity.type
_entity.pdbx_description
1 polymer ?
#
loop_
_entity_poly.entity_id
_entity_poly.type
_entity_poly.pdbx_seq_one_letter_code
_entity_poly.pdbx_strand_id
1 'polypeptide(L)'
;GGVSSYLQLLSHDMGQLVDLKIVCHHTSDELTFTNCTIHYIEGNIRRPFKMKREFCAILDKFKPDVVHVNGCWMLQCSWVVFWAKAKGYPVALSPHGMLEPWDIRKNYWTKKLPALLLYQKRSVKMSNILIATAESEKNNLLSLDYNSNVVIVPNGLMIDGIEVKKSWDEKKQILFLALYRRN
;
A
#
# COMPACT_ATOMS: atom_id res chain seq x y z
N GLY A 1 -8.75 -8.00 1.95
CA GLY A 1 -7.98 -8.18 0.71
C GLY A 1 -6.49 -8.15 0.96
N GLY A 2 -5.65 -8.43 -0.06
CA GLY A 2 -4.20 -8.61 0.12
C GLY A 2 -3.47 -7.47 0.85
N VAL A 3 -3.80 -6.23 0.55
CA VAL A 3 -3.21 -5.06 1.24
C VAL A 3 -3.61 -5.02 2.71
N SER A 4 -4.84 -5.38 3.05
CA SER A 4 -5.29 -5.40 4.44
C SER A 4 -4.57 -6.48 5.25
N SER A 5 -4.40 -7.68 4.69
CA SER A 5 -3.64 -8.76 5.34
C SER A 5 -2.15 -8.42 5.48
N TYR A 6 -1.57 -7.76 4.47
CA TYR A 6 -0.22 -7.21 4.57
C TYR A 6 -0.10 -6.21 5.73
N LEU A 7 -1.06 -5.28 5.87
CA LEU A 7 -1.04 -4.30 6.95
C LEU A 7 -1.22 -4.94 8.34
N GLN A 8 -2.01 -6.02 8.46
CA GLN A 8 -2.12 -6.76 9.72
C GLN A 8 -0.76 -7.35 10.15
N LEU A 9 -0.08 -8.00 9.21
CA LEU A 9 1.25 -8.57 9.46
C LEU A 9 2.26 -7.47 9.80
N LEU A 10 2.27 -6.40 9.00
CA LEU A 10 3.15 -5.26 9.22
C LEU A 10 2.93 -4.62 10.60
N SER A 11 1.66 -4.45 11.02
CA SER A 11 1.36 -3.85 12.33
C SER A 11 1.80 -4.75 13.49
N HIS A 12 1.67 -6.06 13.33
CA HIS A 12 2.09 -7.00 14.36
C HIS A 12 3.59 -6.87 14.68
N ASP A 13 4.44 -6.79 13.65
CA ASP A 13 5.89 -6.79 13.83
C ASP A 13 6.46 -5.38 14.00
N MET A 14 6.14 -4.46 13.07
CA MET A 14 6.66 -3.09 13.13
C MET A 14 6.12 -2.30 14.31
N GLY A 15 4.88 -2.53 14.73
CA GLY A 15 4.30 -1.84 15.88
C GLY A 15 4.99 -2.14 17.21
N GLN A 16 5.84 -3.15 17.27
CA GLN A 16 6.72 -3.42 18.42
C GLN A 16 7.98 -2.54 18.41
N LEU A 17 8.36 -2.03 17.24
CA LEU A 17 9.61 -1.31 17.02
C LEU A 17 9.38 0.21 16.90
N VAL A 18 8.18 0.63 16.48
CA VAL A 18 7.85 2.04 16.22
C VAL A 18 6.45 2.37 16.74
N ASP A 19 6.19 3.65 17.04
CA ASP A 19 4.80 4.12 17.28
C ASP A 19 4.05 4.15 15.93
N LEU A 20 3.20 3.16 15.71
CA LEU A 20 2.49 2.94 14.44
C LEU A 20 1.05 3.40 14.54
N LYS A 21 0.64 4.24 13.59
CA LYS A 21 -0.76 4.65 13.43
C LYS A 21 -1.27 4.29 12.03
N ILE A 22 -2.40 3.61 11.99
CA ILE A 22 -3.10 3.28 10.75
C ILE A 22 -4.28 4.22 10.57
N VAL A 23 -4.35 4.89 9.42
CA VAL A 23 -5.47 5.76 9.05
C VAL A 23 -6.26 5.09 7.94
N CYS A 24 -7.53 4.83 8.17
CA CYS A 24 -8.40 4.16 7.22
C CYS A 24 -9.86 4.64 7.34
N HIS A 25 -10.72 4.16 6.46
CA HIS A 25 -12.17 4.32 6.56
C HIS A 25 -12.79 3.11 7.27
N HIS A 26 -13.94 3.30 7.92
CA HIS A 26 -14.76 2.20 8.41
C HIS A 26 -15.20 1.30 7.25
N THR A 27 -15.22 0.01 7.51
CA THR A 27 -15.76 -1.02 6.62
C THR A 27 -16.68 -1.93 7.41
N SER A 28 -17.57 -2.66 6.72
CA SER A 28 -18.44 -3.66 7.35
C SER A 28 -17.69 -4.90 7.86
N ASP A 29 -16.49 -5.13 7.35
CA ASP A 29 -15.63 -6.26 7.69
C ASP A 29 -14.30 -5.70 8.19
N GLU A 30 -14.29 -5.28 9.45
CA GLU A 30 -13.13 -4.70 10.10
C GLU A 30 -12.15 -5.78 10.52
N LEU A 31 -10.89 -5.60 10.13
CA LEU A 31 -9.81 -6.46 10.54
C LEU A 31 -9.24 -6.00 11.89
N THR A 32 -8.85 -6.96 12.70
CA THR A 32 -8.12 -6.69 13.94
C THR A 32 -6.65 -6.42 13.63
N PHE A 33 -6.14 -5.32 14.13
CA PHE A 33 -4.72 -4.96 14.06
C PHE A 33 -4.13 -4.97 15.47
N THR A 34 -2.88 -5.38 15.56
CA THR A 34 -2.13 -5.41 16.83
C THR A 34 -1.00 -4.40 16.81
N ASN A 35 -0.54 -3.98 17.98
CA ASN A 35 0.62 -3.11 18.16
C ASN A 35 0.54 -1.78 17.38
N CYS A 36 -0.67 -1.26 17.15
CA CYS A 36 -0.87 0.02 16.48
C CYS A 36 -2.13 0.74 16.98
N THR A 37 -2.22 2.03 16.71
CA THR A 37 -3.44 2.81 16.92
C THR A 37 -4.15 3.01 15.60
N ILE A 38 -5.46 2.69 15.53
CA ILE A 38 -6.27 2.90 14.34
C ILE A 38 -7.00 4.22 14.45
N HIS A 39 -6.94 5.03 13.40
CA HIS A 39 -7.71 6.26 13.25
C HIS A 39 -8.65 6.14 12.05
N TYR A 40 -9.94 6.13 12.33
CA TYR A 40 -10.95 6.15 11.29
C TYR A 40 -11.24 7.58 10.85
N ILE A 41 -11.26 7.82 9.53
CA ILE A 41 -11.66 9.09 8.95
C ILE A 41 -13.01 8.93 8.24
N GLU A 42 -13.88 9.90 8.41
CA GLU A 42 -15.21 9.92 7.77
C GLU A 42 -15.21 10.68 6.44
N GLY A 43 -14.27 11.59 6.27
CA GLY A 43 -14.04 12.30 5.01
C GLY A 43 -13.66 11.31 3.90
N ASN A 44 -14.16 11.51 2.69
CA ASN A 44 -13.94 10.63 1.53
C ASN A 44 -13.94 11.44 0.23
N ILE A 45 -13.96 10.77 -0.92
CA ILE A 45 -13.95 11.43 -2.24
C ILE A 45 -15.11 12.41 -2.44
N ARG A 46 -16.27 12.18 -1.81
CA ARG A 46 -17.43 13.08 -1.87
C ARG A 46 -17.34 14.23 -0.85
N ARG A 47 -16.46 14.10 0.14
CA ARG A 47 -16.23 15.09 1.20
C ARG A 47 -14.73 15.38 1.35
N PRO A 48 -14.07 15.90 0.30
CA PRO A 48 -12.61 16.03 0.26
C PRO A 48 -12.05 17.01 1.31
N PHE A 49 -12.77 18.09 1.60
CA PHE A 49 -12.35 19.06 2.61
C PHE A 49 -12.40 18.46 4.03
N LYS A 50 -13.42 17.63 4.32
CA LYS A 50 -13.49 16.91 5.59
C LYS A 50 -12.33 15.93 5.71
N MET A 51 -12.08 15.12 4.67
CA MET A 51 -10.97 14.19 4.62
C MET A 51 -9.62 14.89 4.86
N LYS A 52 -9.38 16.00 4.15
CA LYS A 52 -8.15 16.80 4.32
C LYS A 52 -7.98 17.28 5.77
N ARG A 53 -9.05 17.85 6.35
CA ARG A 53 -9.01 18.37 7.72
C ARG A 53 -8.70 17.29 8.74
N GLU A 54 -9.38 16.15 8.65
CA GLU A 54 -9.20 15.02 9.55
C GLU A 54 -7.79 14.44 9.42
N PHE A 55 -7.33 14.18 8.19
CA PHE A 55 -5.99 13.65 7.95
C PHE A 55 -4.89 14.62 8.41
N CYS A 56 -5.02 15.90 8.07
CA CYS A 56 -4.04 16.91 8.51
C CYS A 56 -4.02 17.08 10.03
N ALA A 57 -5.15 16.99 10.71
CA ALA A 57 -5.20 17.04 12.18
C ALA A 57 -4.48 15.85 12.83
N ILE A 58 -4.57 14.65 12.21
CA ILE A 58 -3.80 13.49 12.64
C ILE A 58 -2.29 13.74 12.48
N LEU A 59 -1.86 14.27 11.32
CA LEU A 59 -0.45 14.60 11.09
C LEU A 59 0.07 15.64 12.09
N ASP A 60 -0.69 16.69 12.35
CA ASP A 60 -0.29 17.77 13.27
C ASP A 60 -0.16 17.28 14.71
N LYS A 61 -1.03 16.36 15.13
CA LYS A 61 -1.01 15.78 16.47
C LYS A 61 0.08 14.72 16.64
N PHE A 62 0.20 13.83 15.65
CA PHE A 62 1.11 12.69 15.72
C PHE A 62 2.54 13.03 15.33
N LYS A 63 2.73 13.93 14.35
CA LYS A 63 4.02 14.36 13.80
C LYS A 63 4.89 13.17 13.37
N PRO A 64 4.42 12.33 12.43
CA PRO A 64 5.14 11.13 12.03
C PRO A 64 6.46 11.48 11.34
N ASP A 65 7.49 10.63 11.48
CA ASP A 65 8.74 10.73 10.73
C ASP A 65 8.53 10.38 9.26
N VAL A 66 7.57 9.50 8.95
CA VAL A 66 7.24 9.07 7.59
C VAL A 66 5.75 8.76 7.46
N VAL A 67 5.18 9.08 6.30
CA VAL A 67 3.82 8.68 5.92
C VAL A 67 3.92 7.58 4.88
N HIS A 68 3.44 6.38 5.21
CA HIS A 68 3.44 5.23 4.31
C HIS A 68 2.06 5.07 3.67
N VAL A 69 1.98 5.24 2.35
CA VAL A 69 0.75 5.13 1.57
C VAL A 69 0.73 3.79 0.84
N ASN A 70 -0.35 3.04 1.04
CA ASN A 70 -0.52 1.72 0.46
C ASN A 70 -1.59 1.74 -0.64
N GLY A 71 -1.18 1.45 -1.87
CA GLY A 71 -2.04 1.36 -3.04
C GLY A 71 -2.00 2.58 -3.96
N CYS A 72 -2.48 2.36 -5.17
CA CYS A 72 -2.55 3.30 -6.28
C CYS A 72 -3.97 3.37 -6.85
N TRP A 73 -4.18 4.25 -7.84
CA TRP A 73 -5.42 4.47 -8.60
C TRP A 73 -6.58 5.08 -7.81
N MET A 74 -6.60 4.99 -6.50
CA MET A 74 -7.57 5.69 -5.68
C MET A 74 -7.14 7.13 -5.48
N LEU A 75 -8.02 8.07 -5.83
CA LEU A 75 -7.72 9.51 -5.71
C LEU A 75 -7.37 9.90 -4.26
N GLN A 76 -7.96 9.23 -3.28
CA GLN A 76 -7.67 9.45 -1.87
C GLN A 76 -6.21 9.17 -1.52
N CYS A 77 -5.61 8.09 -2.05
CA CYS A 77 -4.20 7.78 -1.84
C CYS A 77 -3.30 8.90 -2.37
N SER A 78 -3.59 9.41 -3.57
CA SER A 78 -2.85 10.54 -4.14
C SER A 78 -3.02 11.83 -3.34
N TRP A 79 -4.22 12.12 -2.83
CA TRP A 79 -4.45 13.28 -1.96
C TRP A 79 -3.65 13.19 -0.67
N VAL A 80 -3.58 12.02 -0.05
CA VAL A 80 -2.76 11.80 1.16
C VAL A 80 -1.29 12.11 0.87
N VAL A 81 -0.75 11.65 -0.26
CA VAL A 81 0.61 11.99 -0.69
C VAL A 81 0.76 13.51 -0.81
N PHE A 82 -0.17 14.19 -1.51
CA PHE A 82 -0.08 15.65 -1.72
C PHE A 82 -0.16 16.42 -0.41
N TRP A 83 -1.05 16.04 0.51
CA TRP A 83 -1.21 16.75 1.79
C TRP A 83 -0.04 16.49 2.73
N ALA A 84 0.48 15.27 2.80
CA ALA A 84 1.66 14.94 3.57
C ALA A 84 2.88 15.72 3.07
N LYS A 85 3.11 15.72 1.75
CA LYS A 85 4.21 16.50 1.12
C LYS A 85 4.05 17.99 1.34
N ALA A 86 2.85 18.55 1.25
CA ALA A 86 2.58 19.96 1.50
C ALA A 86 2.88 20.39 2.95
N LYS A 87 2.81 19.44 3.89
CA LYS A 87 3.19 19.64 5.30
C LYS A 87 4.66 19.30 5.60
N GLY A 88 5.45 18.92 4.61
CA GLY A 88 6.88 18.64 4.74
C GLY A 88 7.21 17.19 5.16
N TYR A 89 6.23 16.30 5.29
CA TYR A 89 6.48 14.92 5.68
C TYR A 89 7.07 14.09 4.54
N PRO A 90 8.06 13.23 4.83
CA PRO A 90 8.50 12.20 3.89
C PRO A 90 7.37 11.21 3.60
N VAL A 91 7.29 10.76 2.35
CA VAL A 91 6.27 9.79 1.91
C VAL A 91 6.93 8.58 1.29
N ALA A 92 6.59 7.40 1.80
CA ALA A 92 6.82 6.11 1.17
C ALA A 92 5.52 5.65 0.49
N LEU A 93 5.60 5.13 -0.72
CA LEU A 93 4.44 4.63 -1.47
C LEU A 93 4.68 3.18 -1.88
N SER A 94 3.77 2.28 -1.47
CA SER A 94 3.75 0.88 -1.86
C SER A 94 2.63 0.63 -2.87
N PRO A 95 2.95 0.41 -4.15
CA PRO A 95 1.95 0.16 -5.19
C PRO A 95 1.28 -1.21 -5.09
N HIS A 96 1.95 -2.22 -4.52
CA HIS A 96 1.45 -3.60 -4.42
C HIS A 96 1.00 -4.19 -5.76
N GLY A 97 1.85 -4.07 -6.79
CA GLY A 97 1.58 -4.56 -8.13
C GLY A 97 0.58 -3.73 -8.95
N MET A 98 0.00 -2.68 -8.38
CA MET A 98 -1.02 -1.88 -9.07
C MET A 98 -0.45 -1.03 -10.21
N LEU A 99 0.86 -0.82 -10.26
CA LEU A 99 1.55 -0.12 -11.36
C LEU A 99 2.25 -1.08 -12.33
N GLU A 100 1.92 -2.36 -12.27
CA GLU A 100 2.38 -3.35 -13.23
C GLU A 100 1.81 -3.07 -14.64
N PRO A 101 2.56 -3.36 -15.71
CA PRO A 101 2.12 -3.07 -17.07
C PRO A 101 0.76 -3.67 -17.43
N TRP A 102 0.46 -4.86 -16.95
CA TRP A 102 -0.82 -5.51 -17.18
C TRP A 102 -2.00 -4.80 -16.46
N ASP A 103 -1.78 -4.27 -15.25
CA ASP A 103 -2.83 -3.51 -14.54
C ASP A 103 -3.02 -2.12 -15.15
N ILE A 104 -1.94 -1.46 -15.58
CA ILE A 104 -2.01 -0.18 -16.28
C ILE A 104 -2.81 -0.33 -17.58
N ARG A 105 -2.61 -1.40 -18.35
CA ARG A 105 -3.32 -1.65 -19.61
C ARG A 105 -4.82 -1.91 -19.41
N LYS A 106 -5.22 -2.42 -18.26
CA LYS A 106 -6.63 -2.71 -17.96
C LYS A 106 -7.44 -1.41 -17.85
N ASN A 107 -8.41 -1.26 -18.75
CA ASN A 107 -9.24 -0.03 -18.86
C ASN A 107 -8.38 1.24 -19.04
N TYR A 108 -7.29 1.12 -19.84
CA TYR A 108 -6.31 2.21 -19.98
C TYR A 108 -6.96 3.54 -20.36
N TRP A 109 -7.69 3.58 -21.48
CA TRP A 109 -8.26 4.81 -22.02
C TRP A 109 -9.34 5.46 -21.14
N THR A 110 -10.15 4.64 -20.50
CA THR A 110 -11.33 5.12 -19.75
C THR A 110 -11.05 5.44 -18.29
N LYS A 111 -10.08 4.77 -17.67
CA LYS A 111 -9.80 4.92 -16.23
C LYS A 111 -8.34 5.27 -15.95
N LYS A 112 -7.40 4.51 -16.49
CA LYS A 112 -5.98 4.63 -16.09
C LYS A 112 -5.32 5.87 -16.67
N LEU A 113 -5.53 6.18 -17.94
CA LEU A 113 -4.96 7.38 -18.57
C LEU A 113 -5.46 8.68 -17.91
N PRO A 114 -6.76 8.91 -17.69
CA PRO A 114 -7.22 10.07 -16.93
C PRO A 114 -6.60 10.13 -15.53
N ALA A 115 -6.55 9.02 -14.81
CA ALA A 115 -5.95 8.97 -13.48
C ALA A 115 -4.45 9.30 -13.50
N LEU A 116 -3.70 8.76 -14.48
CA LEU A 116 -2.28 9.07 -14.68
C LEU A 116 -2.04 10.56 -14.90
N LEU A 117 -2.83 11.16 -15.79
CA LEU A 117 -2.67 12.58 -16.14
C LEU A 117 -3.08 13.52 -15.00
N LEU A 118 -4.16 13.19 -14.29
CA LEU A 118 -4.73 14.09 -13.26
C LEU A 118 -4.00 14.01 -11.93
N TYR A 119 -3.63 12.80 -11.47
CA TYR A 119 -3.11 12.65 -10.10
C TYR A 119 -2.07 11.56 -9.89
N GLN A 120 -2.19 10.37 -10.53
CA GLN A 120 -1.38 9.22 -10.17
C GLN A 120 0.10 9.41 -10.46
N LYS A 121 0.46 9.88 -11.67
CA LYS A 121 1.85 10.15 -12.03
C LYS A 121 2.49 11.17 -11.08
N ARG A 122 1.74 12.22 -10.74
CA ARG A 122 2.22 13.26 -9.82
C ARG A 122 2.45 12.72 -8.42
N SER A 123 1.53 11.89 -7.87
CA SER A 123 1.71 11.32 -6.54
C SER A 123 2.92 10.38 -6.47
N VAL A 124 3.15 9.56 -7.51
CA VAL A 124 4.34 8.72 -7.61
C VAL A 124 5.63 9.55 -7.64
N LYS A 125 5.66 10.61 -8.46
CA LYS A 125 6.82 11.53 -8.54
C LYS A 125 7.10 12.26 -7.23
N MET A 126 6.08 12.64 -6.49
CA MET A 126 6.22 13.38 -5.22
C MET A 126 6.59 12.50 -4.04
N SER A 127 6.39 11.19 -4.12
CA SER A 127 6.82 10.25 -3.08
C SER A 127 8.35 10.22 -2.97
N ASN A 128 8.86 10.19 -1.74
CA ASN A 128 10.31 10.17 -1.51
C ASN A 128 10.91 8.84 -1.92
N ILE A 129 10.13 7.76 -1.76
CA ILE A 129 10.55 6.40 -2.05
C ILE A 129 9.36 5.56 -2.49
N LEU A 130 9.59 4.64 -3.43
CA LEU A 130 8.65 3.59 -3.78
C LEU A 130 9.12 2.28 -3.17
N ILE A 131 8.19 1.50 -2.65
CA ILE A 131 8.46 0.18 -2.07
C ILE A 131 7.88 -0.86 -3.01
N ALA A 132 8.76 -1.65 -3.61
CA ALA A 132 8.42 -2.81 -4.42
C ALA A 132 8.48 -4.08 -3.58
N THR A 133 7.65 -5.07 -3.88
CA THR A 133 7.62 -6.35 -3.18
C THR A 133 8.59 -7.38 -3.76
N ALA A 134 9.04 -7.16 -5.00
CA ALA A 134 9.95 -8.06 -5.73
C ALA A 134 10.79 -7.27 -6.74
N GLU A 135 11.86 -7.92 -7.24
CA GLU A 135 12.75 -7.32 -8.25
C GLU A 135 12.00 -7.00 -9.57
N SER A 136 11.06 -7.85 -9.95
CA SER A 136 10.22 -7.62 -11.15
C SER A 136 9.39 -6.34 -11.01
N GLU A 137 8.76 -6.13 -9.86
CA GLU A 137 7.99 -4.91 -9.60
C GLU A 137 8.90 -3.66 -9.59
N LYS A 138 10.09 -3.75 -8.97
CA LYS A 138 11.07 -2.67 -9.01
C LYS A 138 11.44 -2.28 -10.44
N ASN A 139 11.79 -3.26 -11.27
CA ASN A 139 12.16 -3.01 -12.66
C ASN A 139 11.01 -2.37 -13.47
N ASN A 140 9.77 -2.82 -13.23
CA ASN A 140 8.59 -2.23 -13.84
C ASN A 140 8.35 -0.79 -13.36
N LEU A 141 8.52 -0.50 -12.08
CA LEU A 141 8.41 0.86 -11.53
C LEU A 141 9.47 1.80 -12.11
N LEU A 142 10.72 1.35 -12.21
CA LEU A 142 11.80 2.11 -12.84
C LEU A 142 11.53 2.39 -14.32
N SER A 143 10.95 1.42 -15.05
CA SER A 143 10.62 1.59 -16.47
C SER A 143 9.54 2.65 -16.76
N LEU A 144 8.74 3.03 -15.73
CA LEU A 144 7.76 4.10 -15.86
C LEU A 144 8.40 5.50 -15.89
N ASP A 145 9.65 5.62 -15.44
CA ASP A 145 10.39 6.89 -15.33
C ASP A 145 9.63 8.00 -14.54
N TYR A 146 8.91 7.57 -13.50
CA TYR A 146 8.21 8.51 -12.61
C TYR A 146 8.99 8.83 -11.35
N ASN A 147 9.71 7.83 -10.83
CA ASN A 147 10.52 7.96 -9.63
C ASN A 147 11.63 6.90 -9.66
N SER A 148 12.87 7.33 -9.52
CA SER A 148 14.05 6.45 -9.55
C SER A 148 14.41 5.87 -8.17
N ASN A 149 13.82 6.38 -7.09
CA ASN A 149 14.10 5.90 -5.74
C ASN A 149 13.16 4.73 -5.40
N VAL A 150 13.56 3.52 -5.73
CA VAL A 150 12.77 2.29 -5.54
C VAL A 150 13.57 1.30 -4.72
N VAL A 151 13.01 0.87 -3.59
CA VAL A 151 13.58 -0.19 -2.73
C VAL A 151 12.71 -1.43 -2.78
N ILE A 152 13.31 -2.59 -2.50
CA ILE A 152 12.61 -3.85 -2.39
C ILE A 152 12.41 -4.16 -0.90
N VAL A 153 11.16 -4.34 -0.53
CA VAL A 153 10.76 -4.87 0.77
C VAL A 153 9.75 -5.99 0.51
N PRO A 154 10.17 -7.25 0.51
CA PRO A 154 9.28 -8.38 0.29
C PRO A 154 8.16 -8.44 1.34
N ASN A 155 7.00 -8.93 0.94
CA ASN A 155 5.93 -9.20 1.90
C ASN A 155 6.38 -10.29 2.87
N GLY A 156 6.15 -10.07 4.16
CA GLY A 156 6.36 -11.08 5.19
C GLY A 156 5.31 -12.19 5.13
N LEU A 157 5.59 -13.26 5.84
CA LEU A 157 4.67 -14.37 6.06
C LEU A 157 4.79 -14.82 7.51
N MET A 158 3.66 -15.00 8.19
CA MET A 158 3.65 -15.67 9.49
C MET A 158 3.88 -17.16 9.27
N ILE A 159 4.95 -17.66 9.87
CA ILE A 159 5.33 -19.09 9.80
C ILE A 159 5.10 -19.82 11.11
N ASP A 160 4.57 -19.13 12.13
CA ASP A 160 4.27 -19.73 13.42
C ASP A 160 3.24 -20.85 13.25
N GLY A 161 3.57 -22.02 13.76
CA GLY A 161 2.74 -23.21 13.62
C GLY A 161 2.88 -23.95 12.28
N ILE A 162 3.74 -23.51 11.38
CA ILE A 162 4.05 -24.27 10.16
C ILE A 162 5.14 -25.30 10.49
N GLU A 163 4.76 -26.56 10.49
CA GLU A 163 5.74 -27.65 10.61
C GLU A 163 6.55 -27.78 9.31
N VAL A 164 7.85 -27.56 9.42
CA VAL A 164 8.74 -27.78 8.27
C VAL A 164 8.96 -29.27 8.09
N LYS A 165 8.61 -29.79 6.92
CA LYS A 165 8.86 -31.20 6.57
C LYS A 165 10.36 -31.47 6.56
N LYS A 166 10.83 -32.33 7.45
CA LYS A 166 12.26 -32.67 7.63
C LYS A 166 12.79 -33.67 6.60
N SER A 167 11.91 -34.42 5.97
CA SER A 167 12.26 -35.42 4.94
C SER A 167 11.23 -35.44 3.84
N TRP A 168 11.61 -35.88 2.65
CA TRP A 168 10.73 -36.01 1.49
C TRP A 168 10.45 -37.50 1.27
N ASP A 169 9.16 -37.86 1.14
CA ASP A 169 8.76 -39.19 0.71
C ASP A 169 9.08 -39.38 -0.77
N GLU A 170 9.11 -40.61 -1.24
CA GLU A 170 9.35 -40.95 -2.64
C GLU A 170 8.37 -40.29 -3.58
N LYS A 171 7.09 -40.14 -3.18
CA LYS A 171 6.07 -39.39 -3.92
C LYS A 171 6.01 -37.95 -3.42
N LYS A 172 6.50 -37.01 -4.24
CA LYS A 172 6.36 -35.59 -4.00
C LYS A 172 4.97 -35.13 -4.42
N GLN A 173 4.25 -34.50 -3.50
CA GLN A 173 2.95 -33.88 -3.78
C GLN A 173 3.11 -32.38 -3.85
N ILE A 174 2.59 -31.76 -4.91
CA ILE A 174 2.58 -30.30 -5.09
C ILE A 174 1.13 -29.87 -5.15
N LEU A 175 0.72 -29.00 -4.23
CA LEU A 175 -0.56 -28.32 -4.28
C LEU A 175 -0.35 -26.94 -4.89
N PHE A 176 -1.04 -26.69 -6.01
CA PHE A 176 -1.08 -25.37 -6.62
C PHE A 176 -2.42 -24.69 -6.29
N LEU A 177 -2.36 -23.61 -5.53
CA LEU A 177 -3.52 -22.80 -5.17
C LEU A 177 -3.46 -21.46 -5.89
N ALA A 178 -4.46 -21.15 -6.71
CA ALA A 178 -4.57 -19.89 -7.41
C ALA A 178 -6.01 -19.37 -7.40
N LEU A 179 -6.16 -18.06 -7.24
CA LEU A 179 -7.43 -17.39 -7.41
C LEU A 179 -7.64 -17.07 -8.90
N TYR A 180 -8.53 -17.81 -9.55
CA TYR A 180 -8.95 -17.51 -10.91
C TYR A 180 -10.18 -16.58 -10.88
N ARG A 181 -9.99 -15.32 -11.31
CA ARG A 181 -11.13 -14.43 -11.61
C ARG A 181 -11.45 -14.54 -13.10
N ARG A 182 -12.64 -15.05 -13.42
CA ARG A 182 -13.20 -14.83 -14.76
C ARG A 182 -13.36 -13.31 -14.98
N ASN A 183 -12.79 -12.84 -16.09
CA ASN A 183 -12.99 -11.47 -16.58
C ASN A 183 -14.41 -11.27 -17.08
#